data_156bd09858ad7ee2a5f50e7abaf71ee3
#
_entry.id   156bd09858ad7ee2a5f50e7abaf71ee3
#
_cell.length_a   1.000
_cell.length_b   1.000
_cell.length_c   1.000
_cell.angle_alpha   90.00
_cell.angle_beta   90.00
_cell.angle_gamma   90.00
#
_symmetry.space_group_name_H-M   'P 1'
#
loop_
_entity.id
_entity.type
_entity.pdbx_description
1 polymer ?
#
loop_
_entity_poly.entity_id
_entity_poly.type
_entity_poly.pdbx_seq_one_letter_code
_entity_poly.pdbx_strand_id
1 'polypeptide(L)'
;MRAACLTLGGSILLAVLSSKAYYGNNKTFCGLALFLAGLYEPGQEPWLLRWQLALVYLGAGLNKLMDADWRSGQFFEHWAVTRLRQSLYLAADALLPPMLLAKFMCWTTILTELGLSLGFLVRRAWYWAVWVGVLFQAALMLFTGTTFTMFFYAMEAALLVFVDWPAAPATVIYDGDCGLCALTRRWFERFDLERAFDWRTYQSGAGEAFGIPVEALRRRLHLAVRGRIYTGFRAFQMMLLYNPVTYLAMAALLAAAPPDAANYRRAAAGVLLLFFSPLAVPLGDVVYDLVARNRHRLPVGEKRCQMD
;
A
#
# COMPACT_ATOMS: atom_id res chain seq x y z
N MET A 1 17.82 -15.05 -5.93
CA MET A 1 16.38 -14.81 -5.80
C MET A 1 15.58 -15.34 -6.99
N ARG A 2 15.87 -14.98 -8.27
CA ARG A 2 15.15 -15.49 -9.47
C ARG A 2 15.09 -17.02 -9.54
N ALA A 3 16.24 -17.70 -9.43
CA ALA A 3 16.29 -19.17 -9.45
C ALA A 3 15.40 -19.79 -8.36
N ALA A 4 15.40 -19.22 -7.14
CA ALA A 4 14.54 -19.67 -6.07
C ALA A 4 13.05 -19.50 -6.39
N CYS A 5 12.65 -18.37 -6.97
CA CYS A 5 11.28 -18.12 -7.41
C CYS A 5 10.85 -19.09 -8.50
N LEU A 6 11.69 -19.32 -9.52
CA LEU A 6 11.43 -20.27 -10.62
C LEU A 6 11.32 -21.71 -10.08
N THR A 7 12.25 -22.13 -9.23
CA THR A 7 12.25 -23.49 -8.69
C THR A 7 11.04 -23.71 -7.80
N LEU A 8 10.76 -22.82 -6.85
CA LEU A 8 9.64 -22.96 -5.94
C LEU A 8 8.30 -22.84 -6.66
N GLY A 9 8.14 -21.82 -7.52
CA GLY A 9 6.94 -21.63 -8.32
C GLY A 9 6.67 -22.82 -9.24
N GLY A 10 7.71 -23.28 -9.96
CA GLY A 10 7.65 -24.45 -10.84
C GLY A 10 7.30 -25.73 -10.08
N SER A 11 7.89 -25.96 -8.91
CA SER A 11 7.59 -27.14 -8.06
C SER A 11 6.12 -27.13 -7.58
N ILE A 12 5.61 -25.96 -7.17
CA ILE A 12 4.20 -25.84 -6.77
C ILE A 12 3.29 -26.11 -7.97
N LEU A 13 3.58 -25.56 -9.14
CA LEU A 13 2.77 -25.78 -10.35
C LEU A 13 2.81 -27.25 -10.78
N LEU A 14 3.97 -27.89 -10.77
CA LEU A 14 4.10 -29.31 -11.06
C LEU A 14 3.28 -30.18 -10.09
N ALA A 15 3.33 -29.88 -8.79
CA ALA A 15 2.52 -30.58 -7.80
C ALA A 15 1.02 -30.38 -8.06
N VAL A 16 0.56 -29.15 -8.34
CA VAL A 16 -0.84 -28.87 -8.66
C VAL A 16 -1.31 -29.60 -9.93
N LEU A 17 -0.45 -29.68 -10.95
CA LEU A 17 -0.74 -30.35 -12.21
C LEU A 17 -0.66 -31.88 -12.12
N SER A 18 0.12 -32.42 -11.17
CA SER A 18 0.33 -33.86 -11.04
C SER A 18 -0.88 -34.62 -10.54
N SER A 19 -1.73 -33.99 -9.73
CA SER A 19 -2.92 -34.63 -9.17
C SER A 19 -3.98 -33.60 -8.75
N LYS A 20 -5.25 -33.93 -9.03
CA LYS A 20 -6.41 -33.17 -8.57
C LYS A 20 -6.44 -33.00 -7.03
N ALA A 21 -5.85 -33.94 -6.28
CA ALA A 21 -5.74 -33.84 -4.84
C ALA A 21 -4.88 -32.68 -4.34
N TYR A 22 -3.90 -32.24 -5.14
CA TYR A 22 -3.05 -31.11 -4.82
C TYR A 22 -3.59 -29.77 -5.35
N TYR A 23 -4.63 -29.79 -6.18
CA TYR A 23 -5.22 -28.58 -6.71
C TYR A 23 -5.80 -27.71 -5.59
N GLY A 24 -5.60 -26.41 -5.74
CA GLY A 24 -6.20 -25.38 -4.92
C GLY A 24 -5.92 -24.01 -5.54
N ASN A 25 -6.94 -23.17 -5.61
CA ASN A 25 -6.84 -21.85 -6.22
C ASN A 25 -5.66 -21.05 -5.64
N ASN A 26 -5.49 -21.09 -4.31
CA ASN A 26 -4.41 -20.39 -3.62
C ASN A 26 -3.03 -20.91 -4.02
N LYS A 27 -2.87 -22.23 -4.07
CA LYS A 27 -1.59 -22.86 -4.46
C LYS A 27 -1.25 -22.53 -5.91
N THR A 28 -2.23 -22.66 -6.80
CA THR A 28 -2.06 -22.32 -8.23
C THR A 28 -1.68 -20.87 -8.41
N PHE A 29 -2.37 -19.95 -7.73
CA PHE A 29 -2.06 -18.53 -7.78
C PHE A 29 -0.65 -18.23 -7.25
N CYS A 30 -0.28 -18.76 -6.07
CA CYS A 30 1.04 -18.56 -5.48
C CYS A 30 2.16 -19.15 -6.37
N GLY A 31 1.97 -20.37 -6.87
CA GLY A 31 2.94 -21.02 -7.76
C GLY A 31 3.16 -20.20 -9.03
N LEU A 32 2.07 -19.74 -9.66
CA LEU A 32 2.15 -18.94 -10.87
C LEU A 32 2.76 -17.56 -10.60
N ALA A 33 2.37 -16.89 -9.51
CA ALA A 33 2.93 -15.58 -9.14
C ALA A 33 4.44 -15.64 -8.91
N LEU A 34 4.92 -16.65 -8.15
CA LEU A 34 6.35 -16.88 -7.94
C LEU A 34 7.08 -17.19 -9.26
N PHE A 35 6.53 -18.10 -10.07
CA PHE A 35 7.13 -18.46 -11.33
C PHE A 35 7.26 -17.25 -12.28
N LEU A 36 6.17 -16.50 -12.45
CA LEU A 36 6.16 -15.30 -13.27
C LEU A 36 7.10 -14.22 -12.73
N ALA A 37 7.16 -14.01 -11.42
CA ALA A 37 8.11 -13.07 -10.81
C ALA A 37 9.58 -13.48 -11.07
N GLY A 38 9.86 -14.79 -11.08
CA GLY A 38 11.19 -15.34 -11.35
C GLY A 38 11.68 -15.17 -12.81
N LEU A 39 10.76 -14.94 -13.75
CA LEU A 39 11.11 -14.71 -15.17
C LEU A 39 11.78 -13.34 -15.41
N TYR A 40 11.61 -12.38 -14.50
CA TYR A 40 12.08 -11.02 -14.67
C TYR A 40 13.37 -10.73 -13.91
N GLU A 41 14.16 -9.82 -14.45
CA GLU A 41 15.35 -9.31 -13.77
C GLU A 41 14.99 -8.25 -12.73
N PRO A 42 15.84 -8.07 -11.71
CA PRO A 42 15.66 -6.99 -10.75
C PRO A 42 15.53 -5.64 -11.45
N GLY A 43 14.46 -4.92 -11.18
CA GLY A 43 14.16 -3.63 -11.78
C GLY A 43 13.33 -3.67 -13.07
N GLN A 44 13.11 -4.85 -13.65
CA GLN A 44 12.15 -5.00 -14.75
C GLN A 44 10.71 -5.11 -14.21
N GLU A 45 9.78 -4.52 -14.95
CA GLU A 45 8.36 -4.66 -14.63
C GLU A 45 7.87 -6.09 -14.94
N PRO A 46 7.31 -6.83 -13.97
CA PRO A 46 6.78 -8.17 -14.20
C PRO A 46 5.40 -8.10 -14.87
N TRP A 47 5.35 -7.73 -16.14
CA TRP A 47 4.10 -7.47 -16.86
C TRP A 47 3.19 -8.71 -16.96
N LEU A 48 3.73 -9.94 -16.99
CA LEU A 48 2.93 -11.17 -16.96
C LEU A 48 2.20 -11.33 -15.61
N LEU A 49 2.84 -10.96 -14.48
CA LEU A 49 2.19 -10.96 -13.18
C LEU A 49 1.07 -9.92 -13.12
N ARG A 50 1.26 -8.77 -13.77
CA ARG A 50 0.21 -7.75 -13.89
C ARG A 50 -1.00 -8.27 -14.68
N TRP A 51 -0.77 -8.96 -15.79
CA TRP A 51 -1.84 -9.61 -16.56
C TRP A 51 -2.54 -10.70 -15.75
N GLN A 52 -1.80 -11.49 -14.98
CA GLN A 52 -2.39 -12.48 -14.08
C GLN A 52 -3.34 -11.82 -13.07
N LEU A 53 -2.93 -10.73 -12.43
CA LEU A 53 -3.79 -9.98 -11.51
C LEU A 53 -5.04 -9.45 -12.22
N ALA A 54 -4.89 -8.86 -13.40
CA ALA A 54 -6.02 -8.38 -14.19
C ALA A 54 -7.03 -9.49 -14.49
N LEU A 55 -6.56 -10.67 -14.92
CA LEU A 55 -7.42 -11.81 -15.23
C LEU A 55 -8.08 -12.42 -14.00
N VAL A 56 -7.38 -12.48 -12.87
CA VAL A 56 -7.97 -12.96 -11.60
C VAL A 56 -9.11 -12.04 -11.16
N TYR A 57 -8.89 -10.74 -11.17
CA TYR A 57 -9.95 -9.77 -10.83
C TYR A 57 -11.09 -9.76 -11.84
N LEU A 58 -10.81 -9.92 -13.14
CA LEU A 58 -11.84 -10.03 -14.16
C LEU A 58 -12.74 -11.25 -13.92
N GLY A 59 -12.12 -12.42 -13.72
CA GLY A 59 -12.85 -13.66 -13.47
C GLY A 59 -13.67 -13.60 -12.18
N ALA A 60 -13.09 -13.05 -11.10
CA ALA A 60 -13.79 -12.88 -9.84
C ALA A 60 -14.98 -11.93 -9.96
N GLY A 61 -14.79 -10.76 -10.59
CA GLY A 61 -15.85 -9.77 -10.79
C GLY A 61 -16.96 -10.27 -11.71
N LEU A 62 -16.62 -10.91 -12.84
CA LEU A 62 -17.61 -11.47 -13.76
C LEU A 62 -18.42 -12.60 -13.11
N ASN A 63 -17.79 -13.52 -12.40
CA ASN A 63 -18.50 -14.59 -11.71
C ASN A 63 -19.53 -14.02 -10.71
N LYS A 64 -19.13 -13.01 -9.93
CA LYS A 64 -20.05 -12.34 -8.99
C LYS A 64 -21.15 -11.57 -9.71
N LEU A 65 -20.84 -10.91 -10.82
CA LEU A 65 -21.81 -10.19 -11.62
C LEU A 65 -22.85 -11.12 -12.23
N MET A 66 -22.46 -12.34 -12.61
CA MET A 66 -23.38 -13.34 -13.19
C MET A 66 -24.22 -14.05 -12.11
N ASP A 67 -23.79 -14.06 -10.86
CA ASP A 67 -24.45 -14.71 -9.75
C ASP A 67 -25.59 -13.84 -9.19
N ALA A 68 -26.80 -14.40 -9.12
CA ALA A 68 -28.00 -13.72 -8.63
C ALA A 68 -27.91 -13.38 -7.14
N ASP A 69 -27.30 -14.26 -6.33
CA ASP A 69 -27.16 -14.05 -4.89
C ASP A 69 -26.21 -12.88 -4.60
N TRP A 70 -25.16 -12.72 -5.40
CA TRP A 70 -24.30 -11.54 -5.31
C TRP A 70 -25.03 -10.26 -5.71
N ARG A 71 -25.77 -10.27 -6.81
CA ARG A 71 -26.50 -9.07 -7.26
C ARG A 71 -27.62 -8.66 -6.30
N SER A 72 -28.29 -9.62 -5.68
CA SER A 72 -29.34 -9.36 -4.69
C SER A 72 -28.82 -8.94 -3.32
N GLY A 73 -27.54 -9.22 -3.00
CA GLY A 73 -26.95 -9.04 -1.68
C GLY A 73 -27.07 -10.25 -0.77
N GLN A 74 -27.85 -11.27 -1.15
CA GLN A 74 -28.12 -12.46 -0.31
C GLN A 74 -26.86 -13.20 0.06
N PHE A 75 -25.90 -13.30 -0.86
CA PHE A 75 -24.61 -13.94 -0.57
C PHE A 75 -23.89 -13.26 0.59
N PHE A 76 -23.77 -11.94 0.54
CA PHE A 76 -23.03 -11.18 1.55
C PHE A 76 -23.75 -11.20 2.90
N GLU A 77 -25.06 -11.00 2.88
CA GLU A 77 -25.90 -11.06 4.07
C GLU A 77 -25.76 -12.40 4.80
N HIS A 78 -25.98 -13.49 4.07
CA HIS A 78 -25.86 -14.83 4.63
C HIS A 78 -24.45 -15.07 5.20
N TRP A 79 -23.43 -14.63 4.49
CA TRP A 79 -22.05 -14.86 4.87
C TRP A 79 -21.63 -14.03 6.08
N ALA A 80 -21.96 -12.75 6.10
CA ALA A 80 -21.66 -11.82 7.19
C ALA A 80 -22.37 -12.19 8.49
N VAL A 81 -23.66 -12.55 8.41
CA VAL A 81 -24.50 -12.86 9.58
C VAL A 81 -24.24 -14.27 10.10
N THR A 82 -24.24 -15.28 9.22
CA THR A 82 -24.22 -16.70 9.64
C THR A 82 -22.82 -17.23 9.83
N ARG A 83 -21.89 -16.92 8.91
CA ARG A 83 -20.54 -17.49 8.91
C ARG A 83 -19.55 -16.67 9.73
N LEU A 84 -19.53 -15.37 9.54
CA LEU A 84 -18.54 -14.50 10.16
C LEU A 84 -19.02 -13.88 11.47
N ARG A 85 -20.32 -13.72 11.64
CA ARG A 85 -20.93 -13.01 12.78
C ARG A 85 -20.24 -11.66 13.06
N GLN A 86 -20.03 -10.90 12.00
CA GLN A 86 -19.29 -9.64 12.07
C GLN A 86 -20.07 -8.58 12.85
N SER A 87 -19.59 -8.25 14.05
CA SER A 87 -20.25 -7.31 14.95
C SER A 87 -20.42 -5.91 14.36
N LEU A 88 -19.40 -5.42 13.62
CA LEU A 88 -19.47 -4.13 12.94
C LEU A 88 -20.52 -4.12 11.82
N TYR A 89 -20.60 -5.20 11.05
CA TYR A 89 -21.62 -5.35 10.01
C TYR A 89 -23.03 -5.36 10.65
N LEU A 90 -23.24 -6.20 11.66
CA LEU A 90 -24.54 -6.30 12.33
C LEU A 90 -24.99 -4.98 12.96
N ALA A 91 -24.07 -4.23 13.58
CA ALA A 91 -24.34 -2.93 14.13
C ALA A 91 -24.72 -1.89 13.06
N ALA A 92 -24.03 -1.91 11.92
CA ALA A 92 -24.31 -0.99 10.80
C ALA A 92 -25.61 -1.37 10.08
N ASP A 93 -25.87 -2.68 9.87
CA ASP A 93 -27.08 -3.18 9.22
C ASP A 93 -28.34 -2.86 10.01
N ALA A 94 -28.26 -2.91 11.35
CA ALA A 94 -29.39 -2.55 12.24
C ALA A 94 -29.83 -1.07 12.10
N LEU A 95 -29.00 -0.20 11.52
CA LEU A 95 -29.30 1.21 11.30
C LEU A 95 -29.85 1.51 9.90
N LEU A 96 -29.90 0.51 9.03
CA LEU A 96 -30.22 0.67 7.62
C LEU A 96 -31.45 -0.17 7.22
N PRO A 97 -32.12 0.17 6.11
CA PRO A 97 -33.15 -0.70 5.54
C PRO A 97 -32.61 -2.12 5.25
N PRO A 98 -33.45 -3.16 5.43
CA PRO A 98 -33.04 -4.54 5.19
C PRO A 98 -32.35 -4.73 3.82
N MET A 99 -31.28 -5.49 3.80
CA MET A 99 -30.48 -5.82 2.60
C MET A 99 -29.76 -4.63 1.93
N LEU A 100 -29.93 -3.40 2.40
CA LEU A 100 -29.27 -2.26 1.75
C LEU A 100 -27.76 -2.33 1.88
N LEU A 101 -27.26 -2.60 3.10
CA LEU A 101 -25.82 -2.72 3.35
C LEU A 101 -25.23 -3.92 2.59
N ALA A 102 -25.91 -5.06 2.61
CA ALA A 102 -25.48 -6.25 1.89
C ALA A 102 -25.35 -6.01 0.39
N LYS A 103 -26.36 -5.39 -0.23
CA LYS A 103 -26.32 -5.00 -1.65
C LYS A 103 -25.19 -4.04 -1.94
N PHE A 104 -25.02 -3.02 -1.11
CA PHE A 104 -23.93 -2.05 -1.25
C PHE A 104 -22.56 -2.73 -1.23
N MET A 105 -22.32 -3.63 -0.27
CA MET A 105 -21.07 -4.36 -0.15
C MET A 105 -20.83 -5.30 -1.35
N CYS A 106 -21.87 -6.01 -1.80
CA CYS A 106 -21.78 -6.85 -3.00
C CYS A 106 -21.42 -6.05 -4.25
N TRP A 107 -22.16 -4.98 -4.53
CA TRP A 107 -21.91 -4.17 -5.71
C TRP A 107 -20.57 -3.43 -5.64
N THR A 108 -20.18 -2.93 -4.48
CA THR A 108 -18.85 -2.33 -4.28
C THR A 108 -17.76 -3.35 -4.60
N THR A 109 -17.90 -4.60 -4.14
CA THR A 109 -16.94 -5.68 -4.45
C THR A 109 -16.88 -5.96 -5.95
N ILE A 110 -18.04 -6.15 -6.61
CA ILE A 110 -18.11 -6.41 -8.06
C ILE A 110 -17.45 -5.28 -8.86
N LEU A 111 -17.83 -4.04 -8.57
CA LEU A 111 -17.31 -2.87 -9.28
C LEU A 111 -15.81 -2.65 -9.02
N THR A 112 -15.36 -2.90 -7.80
CA THR A 112 -13.93 -2.81 -7.46
C THR A 112 -13.12 -3.86 -8.23
N GLU A 113 -13.56 -5.12 -8.25
CA GLU A 113 -12.85 -6.19 -8.96
C GLU A 113 -12.80 -5.94 -10.47
N LEU A 114 -13.91 -5.55 -11.09
CA LEU A 114 -13.92 -5.19 -12.51
C LEU A 114 -13.09 -3.94 -12.81
N GLY A 115 -13.19 -2.94 -11.95
CA GLY A 115 -12.39 -1.71 -12.03
C GLY A 115 -10.88 -1.97 -11.89
N LEU A 116 -10.48 -2.86 -10.97
CA LEU A 116 -9.09 -3.29 -10.80
C LEU A 116 -8.58 -4.02 -12.04
N SER A 117 -9.39 -4.94 -12.61
CA SER A 117 -9.00 -5.62 -13.84
C SER A 117 -8.67 -4.62 -14.95
N LEU A 118 -9.56 -3.66 -15.22
CA LEU A 118 -9.32 -2.61 -16.21
C LEU A 118 -8.15 -1.70 -15.83
N GLY A 119 -8.05 -1.33 -14.56
CA GLY A 119 -7.00 -0.46 -14.03
C GLY A 119 -5.59 -1.05 -14.20
N PHE A 120 -5.43 -2.37 -14.06
CA PHE A 120 -4.16 -3.06 -14.34
C PHE A 120 -3.80 -3.09 -15.83
N LEU A 121 -4.76 -2.99 -16.74
CA LEU A 121 -4.51 -2.97 -18.19
C LEU A 121 -4.21 -1.56 -18.71
N VAL A 122 -4.73 -0.53 -18.04
CA VAL A 122 -4.59 0.86 -18.46
C VAL A 122 -3.40 1.51 -17.75
N ARG A 123 -2.30 1.77 -18.48
CA ARG A 123 -1.03 2.29 -17.90
C ARG A 123 -1.20 3.55 -17.03
N ARG A 124 -2.11 4.45 -17.39
CA ARG A 124 -2.36 5.69 -16.62
C ARG A 124 -3.07 5.44 -15.29
N ALA A 125 -3.90 4.39 -15.23
CA ALA A 125 -4.68 4.02 -14.05
C ALA A 125 -3.91 3.05 -13.13
N TRP A 126 -2.84 2.44 -13.63
CA TRP A 126 -2.13 1.36 -12.96
C TRP A 126 -1.68 1.70 -11.53
N TYR A 127 -1.05 2.84 -11.33
CA TYR A 127 -0.62 3.27 -10.00
C TYR A 127 -1.77 3.27 -8.97
N TRP A 128 -2.93 3.81 -9.36
CA TRP A 128 -4.11 3.83 -8.51
C TRP A 128 -4.72 2.44 -8.35
N ALA A 129 -4.76 1.63 -9.40
CA ALA A 129 -5.26 0.26 -9.34
C ALA A 129 -4.46 -0.59 -8.34
N VAL A 130 -3.13 -0.47 -8.31
CA VAL A 130 -2.31 -1.16 -7.31
C VAL A 130 -2.74 -0.78 -5.89
N TRP A 131 -2.83 0.50 -5.59
CA TRP A 131 -3.18 0.95 -4.24
C TRP A 131 -4.63 0.65 -3.85
N VAL A 132 -5.57 0.77 -4.78
CA VAL A 132 -6.96 0.34 -4.55
C VAL A 132 -6.99 -1.16 -4.30
N GLY A 133 -6.23 -1.95 -5.06
CA GLY A 133 -6.11 -3.39 -4.85
C GLY A 133 -5.54 -3.77 -3.48
N VAL A 134 -4.43 -3.13 -3.07
CA VAL A 134 -3.82 -3.31 -1.74
C VAL A 134 -4.83 -3.02 -0.63
N LEU A 135 -5.51 -1.88 -0.69
CA LEU A 135 -6.49 -1.52 0.34
C LEU A 135 -7.75 -2.39 0.30
N PHE A 136 -8.17 -2.82 -0.88
CA PHE A 136 -9.29 -3.74 -1.04
C PHE A 136 -8.97 -5.11 -0.44
N GLN A 137 -7.78 -5.66 -0.69
CA GLN A 137 -7.35 -6.92 -0.08
C GLN A 137 -7.22 -6.80 1.44
N ALA A 138 -6.65 -5.70 1.94
CA ALA A 138 -6.58 -5.43 3.37
C ALA A 138 -7.97 -5.36 4.03
N ALA A 139 -8.94 -4.70 3.37
CA ALA A 139 -10.33 -4.65 3.83
C ALA A 139 -10.99 -6.04 3.83
N LEU A 140 -10.77 -6.83 2.78
CA LEU A 140 -11.25 -8.22 2.74
C LEU A 140 -10.65 -9.05 3.86
N MET A 141 -9.35 -8.94 4.15
CA MET A 141 -8.69 -9.64 5.24
C MET A 141 -9.25 -9.23 6.61
N LEU A 142 -9.51 -7.94 6.80
CA LEU A 142 -10.13 -7.43 8.03
C LEU A 142 -11.54 -8.00 8.19
N PHE A 143 -12.32 -8.04 7.12
CA PHE A 143 -13.71 -8.47 7.14
C PHE A 143 -13.87 -9.99 7.26
N THR A 144 -13.09 -10.77 6.48
CA THR A 144 -13.25 -12.23 6.41
C THR A 144 -12.58 -13.01 7.53
N GLY A 145 -11.77 -12.35 8.30
CA GLY A 145 -11.02 -13.00 9.36
C GLY A 145 -9.96 -13.96 8.81
N THR A 146 -9.94 -15.19 9.33
CA THR A 146 -8.93 -16.21 8.96
C THR A 146 -9.36 -17.13 7.81
N THR A 147 -10.58 -16.96 7.28
CA THR A 147 -11.20 -17.92 6.36
C THR A 147 -10.43 -18.09 5.04
N PHE A 148 -9.92 -16.99 4.48
CA PHE A 148 -9.20 -16.98 3.19
C PHE A 148 -7.79 -16.40 3.29
N THR A 149 -7.18 -16.46 4.46
CA THR A 149 -5.96 -15.74 4.81
C THR A 149 -4.83 -15.95 3.80
N MET A 150 -4.52 -17.20 3.46
CA MET A 150 -3.40 -17.50 2.55
C MET A 150 -3.60 -16.94 1.15
N PHE A 151 -4.84 -16.95 0.65
CA PHE A 151 -5.14 -16.38 -0.67
C PHE A 151 -4.96 -14.86 -0.65
N PHE A 152 -5.52 -14.20 0.35
CA PHE A 152 -5.41 -12.75 0.45
C PHE A 152 -3.98 -12.29 0.71
N TYR A 153 -3.19 -13.00 1.51
CA TYR A 153 -1.77 -12.70 1.66
C TYR A 153 -1.00 -12.86 0.35
N ALA A 154 -1.32 -13.88 -0.44
CA ALA A 154 -0.68 -14.07 -1.74
C ALA A 154 -1.04 -12.96 -2.73
N MET A 155 -2.32 -12.54 -2.76
CA MET A 155 -2.78 -11.42 -3.57
C MET A 155 -2.12 -10.12 -3.13
N GLU A 156 -2.07 -9.85 -1.82
CA GLU A 156 -1.42 -8.68 -1.25
C GLU A 156 0.07 -8.64 -1.62
N ALA A 157 0.78 -9.75 -1.46
CA ALA A 157 2.18 -9.85 -1.84
C ALA A 157 2.40 -9.59 -3.34
N ALA A 158 1.53 -10.11 -4.20
CA ALA A 158 1.60 -9.88 -5.64
C ALA A 158 1.34 -8.41 -6.01
N LEU A 159 0.41 -7.74 -5.32
CA LEU A 159 0.14 -6.32 -5.50
C LEU A 159 1.31 -5.45 -5.02
N LEU A 160 1.90 -5.78 -3.87
CA LEU A 160 3.01 -5.05 -3.29
C LEU A 160 4.28 -5.07 -4.19
N VAL A 161 4.41 -6.04 -5.11
CA VAL A 161 5.48 -6.03 -6.12
C VAL A 161 5.43 -4.77 -6.99
N PHE A 162 4.25 -4.21 -7.22
CA PHE A 162 4.04 -3.04 -8.08
C PHE A 162 4.05 -1.70 -7.34
N VAL A 163 4.17 -1.70 -6.02
CA VAL A 163 4.35 -0.48 -5.24
C VAL A 163 5.75 0.08 -5.50
N ASP A 164 5.85 1.40 -5.58
CA ASP A 164 7.14 2.08 -5.68
C ASP A 164 7.94 1.91 -4.39
N TRP A 165 8.76 0.87 -4.36
CA TRP A 165 9.68 0.66 -3.25
C TRP A 165 10.84 1.63 -3.31
N PRO A 166 11.33 2.06 -2.15
CA PRO A 166 12.48 2.94 -2.06
C PRO A 166 13.71 2.38 -2.79
N ALA A 167 14.44 3.25 -3.44
CA ALA A 167 15.74 2.95 -4.04
C ALA A 167 16.74 4.02 -3.62
N ALA A 168 17.81 3.60 -2.99
CA ALA A 168 18.89 4.49 -2.58
C ALA A 168 19.87 4.77 -3.73
N PRO A 169 20.59 5.92 -3.69
CA PRO A 169 20.38 7.05 -2.81
C PRO A 169 19.19 7.92 -3.27
N ALA A 170 18.52 8.54 -2.30
CA ALA A 170 17.47 9.51 -2.53
C ALA A 170 17.92 10.90 -2.06
N THR A 171 17.75 11.93 -2.88
CA THR A 171 18.14 13.29 -2.50
C THR A 171 16.97 13.99 -1.79
N VAL A 172 17.19 14.38 -0.53
CA VAL A 172 16.24 15.17 0.24
C VAL A 172 16.63 16.65 0.13
N ILE A 173 15.73 17.45 -0.44
CA ILE A 173 15.94 18.89 -0.59
C ILE A 173 15.06 19.60 0.46
N TYR A 174 15.72 20.36 1.36
CA TYR A 174 15.06 20.95 2.51
C TYR A 174 15.55 22.39 2.76
N ASP A 175 14.85 23.09 3.64
CA ASP A 175 15.20 24.45 4.05
C ASP A 175 16.29 24.39 5.14
N GLY A 176 17.50 24.86 4.80
CA GLY A 176 18.65 24.86 5.69
C GLY A 176 18.52 25.83 6.87
N ASP A 177 17.67 26.87 6.74
CA ASP A 177 17.44 27.86 7.79
C ASP A 177 16.28 27.51 8.72
N CYS A 178 15.58 26.41 8.44
CA CYS A 178 14.46 25.94 9.22
C CYS A 178 14.87 24.96 10.33
N GLY A 179 14.66 25.34 11.60
CA GLY A 179 14.96 24.49 12.76
C GLY A 179 14.20 23.15 12.77
N LEU A 180 12.94 23.14 12.34
CA LEU A 180 12.15 21.91 12.22
C LEU A 180 12.74 20.96 11.16
N CYS A 181 13.17 21.51 10.01
CA CYS A 181 13.82 20.73 8.96
C CYS A 181 15.16 20.15 9.44
N ALA A 182 15.94 20.93 10.19
CA ALA A 182 17.19 20.48 10.78
C ALA A 182 16.97 19.37 11.84
N LEU A 183 15.89 19.45 12.64
CA LEU A 183 15.49 18.38 13.56
C LEU A 183 15.08 17.12 12.81
N THR A 184 14.23 17.26 11.79
CA THR A 184 13.80 16.14 10.95
C THR A 184 15.00 15.44 10.32
N ARG A 185 15.93 16.20 9.74
CA ARG A 185 17.19 15.67 9.20
C ARG A 185 17.95 14.88 10.24
N ARG A 186 18.21 15.46 11.43
CA ARG A 186 18.97 14.79 12.51
C ARG A 186 18.30 13.48 12.95
N TRP A 187 16.95 13.47 13.01
CA TRP A 187 16.21 12.27 13.38
C TRP A 187 16.37 11.19 12.32
N PHE A 188 16.19 11.51 11.04
CA PHE A 188 16.36 10.54 9.96
C PHE A 188 17.80 10.06 9.83
N GLU A 189 18.80 10.95 9.90
CA GLU A 189 20.23 10.58 9.84
C GLU A 189 20.63 9.61 10.96
N ARG A 190 20.04 9.75 12.15
CA ARG A 190 20.32 8.85 13.29
C ARG A 190 19.92 7.41 13.01
N PHE A 191 18.92 7.19 12.18
CA PHE A 191 18.33 5.88 11.87
C PHE A 191 18.57 5.45 10.42
N ASP A 192 19.29 6.22 9.64
CA ASP A 192 19.65 5.92 8.24
C ASP A 192 20.88 5.00 8.20
N LEU A 193 20.64 3.73 8.56
CA LEU A 193 21.71 2.72 8.66
C LEU A 193 22.36 2.42 7.28
N GLU A 194 21.60 2.53 6.20
CA GLU A 194 22.03 2.23 4.85
C GLU A 194 22.52 3.47 4.08
N ARG A 195 22.57 4.64 4.74
CA ARG A 195 22.90 5.93 4.09
C ARG A 195 22.08 6.17 2.82
N ALA A 196 20.78 5.95 2.95
CA ALA A 196 19.85 6.04 1.83
C ALA A 196 19.57 7.48 1.39
N PHE A 197 19.87 8.48 2.26
CA PHE A 197 19.55 9.87 2.02
C PHE A 197 20.80 10.73 1.77
N ASP A 198 20.74 11.50 0.67
CA ASP A 198 21.65 12.61 0.40
C ASP A 198 20.91 13.93 0.73
N TRP A 199 21.27 14.55 1.86
CA TRP A 199 20.61 15.74 2.36
C TRP A 199 21.24 17.01 1.79
N ARG A 200 20.44 17.78 1.05
CA ARG A 200 20.87 19.05 0.44
C ARG A 200 19.94 20.18 0.81
N THR A 201 20.50 21.34 1.10
CA THR A 201 19.69 22.54 1.31
C THR A 201 19.28 23.13 -0.03
N TYR A 202 18.09 23.72 -0.11
CA TYR A 202 17.69 24.40 -1.36
C TYR A 202 18.56 25.63 -1.64
N GLN A 203 19.11 26.26 -0.60
CA GLN A 203 20.04 27.39 -0.70
C GLN A 203 21.33 27.02 -1.45
N SER A 204 21.69 25.77 -1.53
CA SER A 204 22.86 25.30 -2.30
C SER A 204 22.60 25.16 -3.81
N GLY A 205 21.41 25.58 -4.30
CA GLY A 205 21.04 25.39 -5.70
C GLY A 205 20.61 23.95 -6.05
N ALA A 206 20.47 23.05 -5.07
CA ALA A 206 20.18 21.65 -5.34
C ALA A 206 18.85 21.42 -6.09
N GLY A 207 17.89 22.35 -5.96
CA GLY A 207 16.62 22.24 -6.66
C GLY A 207 16.72 22.43 -8.17
N GLU A 208 17.69 23.18 -8.65
CA GLU A 208 17.89 23.45 -10.08
C GLU A 208 18.19 22.18 -10.86
N ALA A 209 19.00 21.28 -10.27
CA ALA A 209 19.33 19.98 -10.87
C ALA A 209 18.09 19.08 -11.11
N PHE A 210 16.99 19.35 -10.42
CA PHE A 210 15.74 18.63 -10.52
C PHE A 210 14.61 19.46 -11.16
N GLY A 211 14.89 20.69 -11.62
CA GLY A 211 13.91 21.56 -12.23
C GLY A 211 12.81 22.05 -11.26
N ILE A 212 13.09 22.10 -9.94
CA ILE A 212 12.12 22.49 -8.92
C ILE A 212 12.25 23.99 -8.66
N PRO A 213 11.15 24.76 -8.82
CA PRO A 213 11.16 26.18 -8.52
C PRO A 213 11.49 26.49 -7.06
N VAL A 214 12.25 27.55 -6.79
CA VAL A 214 12.67 27.96 -5.44
C VAL A 214 11.47 28.21 -4.52
N GLU A 215 10.39 28.77 -5.05
CA GLU A 215 9.15 29.02 -4.30
C GLU A 215 8.50 27.73 -3.79
N ALA A 216 8.58 26.64 -4.56
CA ALA A 216 8.11 25.32 -4.14
C ALA A 216 9.00 24.76 -3.02
N LEU A 217 10.32 24.91 -3.14
CA LEU A 217 11.32 24.45 -2.18
C LEU A 217 11.20 25.18 -0.82
N ARG A 218 10.89 26.46 -0.84
CA ARG A 218 10.64 27.27 0.37
C ARG A 218 9.41 26.78 1.15
N ARG A 219 8.41 26.25 0.45
CA ARG A 219 7.13 25.84 1.05
C ARG A 219 7.16 24.43 1.63
N ARG A 220 7.77 23.51 0.91
CA ARG A 220 7.70 22.08 1.22
C ARG A 220 9.05 21.39 1.04
N LEU A 221 9.28 20.33 1.80
CA LEU A 221 10.37 19.38 1.61
C LEU A 221 10.12 18.56 0.34
N HIS A 222 11.20 18.27 -0.38
CA HIS A 222 11.16 17.46 -1.60
C HIS A 222 12.10 16.25 -1.47
N LEU A 223 11.68 15.14 -2.03
CA LEU A 223 12.47 13.92 -2.14
C LEU A 223 12.58 13.55 -3.62
N ALA A 224 13.79 13.56 -4.15
CA ALA A 224 14.07 13.18 -5.53
C ALA A 224 14.73 11.79 -5.57
N VAL A 225 14.17 10.87 -6.36
CA VAL A 225 14.68 9.53 -6.52
C VAL A 225 14.29 8.96 -7.89
N ARG A 226 15.26 8.41 -8.62
CA ARG A 226 15.06 7.79 -9.93
C ARG A 226 14.21 8.61 -10.90
N GLY A 227 14.45 9.91 -10.97
CA GLY A 227 13.70 10.82 -11.85
C GLY A 227 12.27 11.14 -11.37
N ARG A 228 11.85 10.68 -10.20
CA ARG A 228 10.59 11.05 -9.56
C ARG A 228 10.84 12.04 -8.44
N ILE A 229 9.90 12.95 -8.26
CA ILE A 229 9.95 13.97 -7.22
C ILE A 229 8.68 13.83 -6.37
N TYR A 230 8.89 13.60 -5.07
CA TYR A 230 7.82 13.58 -4.07
C TYR A 230 7.89 14.87 -3.26
N THR A 231 6.74 15.41 -2.85
CA THR A 231 6.67 16.66 -2.10
C THR A 231 5.80 16.53 -0.86
N GLY A 232 6.06 17.37 0.16
CA GLY A 232 5.21 17.50 1.33
C GLY A 232 5.01 16.18 2.08
N PHE A 233 3.78 15.85 2.40
CA PHE A 233 3.46 14.64 3.13
C PHE A 233 3.87 13.36 2.38
N ARG A 234 3.73 13.33 1.05
CA ARG A 234 4.16 12.18 0.26
C ARG A 234 5.68 11.96 0.34
N ALA A 235 6.47 13.02 0.30
CA ALA A 235 7.91 12.90 0.51
C ALA A 235 8.24 12.30 1.89
N PHE A 236 7.52 12.73 2.92
CA PHE A 236 7.68 12.20 4.28
C PHE A 236 7.30 10.71 4.38
N GLN A 237 6.18 10.30 3.76
CA GLN A 237 5.82 8.87 3.69
C GLN A 237 6.95 8.04 3.04
N MET A 238 7.47 8.51 1.91
CA MET A 238 8.54 7.82 1.19
C MET A 238 9.82 7.77 2.03
N MET A 239 10.19 8.85 2.72
CA MET A 239 11.34 8.85 3.62
C MET A 239 11.17 7.83 4.76
N LEU A 240 9.99 7.69 5.33
CA LEU A 240 9.70 6.67 6.34
C LEU A 240 9.86 5.25 5.77
N LEU A 241 9.46 5.01 4.52
CA LEU A 241 9.65 3.71 3.86
C LEU A 241 11.14 3.38 3.60
N TYR A 242 12.02 4.40 3.50
CA TYR A 242 13.47 4.16 3.41
C TYR A 242 14.11 3.81 4.76
N ASN A 243 13.42 4.08 5.87
CA ASN A 243 14.00 3.97 7.20
C ASN A 243 13.74 2.58 7.79
N PRO A 244 14.80 1.78 8.08
CA PRO A 244 14.64 0.44 8.66
C PRO A 244 13.88 0.43 9.99
N VAL A 245 14.00 1.49 10.79
CA VAL A 245 13.30 1.62 12.09
C VAL A 245 11.78 1.63 11.90
N THR A 246 11.26 2.15 10.78
CA THR A 246 9.84 2.09 10.47
C THR A 246 9.35 0.65 10.39
N TYR A 247 10.11 -0.23 9.73
CA TYR A 247 9.75 -1.65 9.63
C TYR A 247 9.83 -2.36 10.98
N LEU A 248 10.85 -2.05 11.79
CA LEU A 248 10.97 -2.59 13.15
C LEU A 248 9.80 -2.12 14.03
N ALA A 249 9.43 -0.85 13.95
CA ALA A 249 8.28 -0.31 14.68
C ALA A 249 6.95 -0.96 14.23
N MET A 250 6.77 -1.16 12.93
CA MET A 250 5.60 -1.89 12.41
C MET A 250 5.58 -3.34 12.89
N ALA A 251 6.72 -4.04 12.83
CA ALA A 251 6.83 -5.41 13.29
C ALA A 251 6.56 -5.52 14.80
N ALA A 252 7.10 -4.59 15.60
CA ALA A 252 6.86 -4.53 17.04
C ALA A 252 5.39 -4.27 17.37
N LEU A 253 4.74 -3.35 16.65
CA LEU A 253 3.31 -3.06 16.79
C LEU A 253 2.46 -4.31 16.50
N LEU A 254 2.77 -5.03 15.42
CA LEU A 254 2.06 -6.24 15.05
C LEU A 254 2.35 -7.43 15.98
N ALA A 255 3.56 -7.49 16.54
CA ALA A 255 3.96 -8.54 17.49
C ALA A 255 3.43 -8.31 18.90
N ALA A 256 3.28 -7.05 19.33
CA ALA A 256 2.79 -6.70 20.67
C ALA A 256 1.30 -7.04 20.88
N ALA A 257 0.54 -7.31 19.80
CA ALA A 257 -0.85 -7.70 19.91
C ALA A 257 -0.99 -9.07 20.58
N PRO A 258 -1.97 -9.25 21.50
CA PRO A 258 -2.26 -10.55 22.10
C PRO A 258 -2.47 -11.65 21.04
N PRO A 259 -2.20 -12.92 21.35
CA PRO A 259 -2.34 -14.02 20.38
C PRO A 259 -3.74 -14.14 19.77
N ASP A 260 -4.77 -13.81 20.54
CA ASP A 260 -6.18 -13.81 20.17
C ASP A 260 -6.65 -12.53 19.50
N ALA A 261 -5.81 -11.49 19.44
CA ALA A 261 -6.14 -10.20 18.83
C ALA A 261 -5.89 -10.16 17.30
N ALA A 262 -6.30 -11.19 16.58
CA ALA A 262 -6.11 -11.26 15.12
C ALA A 262 -6.76 -10.07 14.40
N ASN A 263 -7.91 -9.57 14.87
CA ASN A 263 -8.58 -8.40 14.31
C ASN A 263 -7.79 -7.11 14.54
N TYR A 264 -7.15 -6.97 15.70
CA TYR A 264 -6.28 -5.82 15.98
C TYR A 264 -5.10 -5.77 15.00
N ARG A 265 -4.41 -6.89 14.79
CA ARG A 265 -3.26 -6.95 13.86
C ARG A 265 -3.65 -6.59 12.44
N ARG A 266 -4.82 -7.05 11.98
CA ARG A 266 -5.35 -6.73 10.64
C ARG A 266 -5.73 -5.27 10.54
N ALA A 267 -6.40 -4.73 11.55
CA ALA A 267 -6.75 -3.31 11.59
C ALA A 267 -5.49 -2.44 11.58
N ALA A 268 -4.48 -2.77 12.40
CA ALA A 268 -3.21 -2.07 12.43
C ALA A 268 -2.48 -2.14 11.07
N ALA A 269 -2.45 -3.32 10.43
CA ALA A 269 -1.88 -3.46 9.09
C ALA A 269 -2.65 -2.63 8.05
N GLY A 270 -3.98 -2.64 8.09
CA GLY A 270 -4.82 -1.83 7.20
C GLY A 270 -4.57 -0.32 7.38
N VAL A 271 -4.45 0.15 8.62
CA VAL A 271 -4.13 1.56 8.93
C VAL A 271 -2.74 1.93 8.40
N LEU A 272 -1.74 1.05 8.56
CA LEU A 272 -0.39 1.29 8.03
C LEU A 272 -0.39 1.34 6.50
N LEU A 273 -1.08 0.41 5.83
CA LEU A 273 -1.22 0.41 4.38
C LEU A 273 -1.93 1.67 3.89
N LEU A 274 -3.01 2.08 4.56
CA LEU A 274 -3.71 3.33 4.26
C LEU A 274 -2.78 4.53 4.45
N PHE A 275 -2.03 4.59 5.55
CA PHE A 275 -1.09 5.68 5.81
C PHE A 275 -0.04 5.82 4.71
N PHE A 276 0.54 4.72 4.22
CA PHE A 276 1.55 4.76 3.15
C PHE A 276 0.95 4.87 1.75
N SER A 277 -0.36 4.71 1.60
CA SER A 277 -1.03 4.85 0.31
C SER A 277 -1.08 6.31 -0.16
N PRO A 278 -1.16 6.55 -1.48
CA PRO A 278 -1.37 7.89 -2.01
C PRO A 278 -2.74 8.47 -1.64
N LEU A 279 -3.70 7.64 -1.23
CA LEU A 279 -5.03 8.08 -0.78
C LEU A 279 -4.98 8.87 0.53
N ALA A 280 -3.97 8.66 1.37
CA ALA A 280 -3.78 9.44 2.59
C ALA A 280 -3.15 10.83 2.32
N VAL A 281 -2.61 11.07 1.12
CA VAL A 281 -1.87 12.31 0.81
C VAL A 281 -2.73 13.57 0.95
N PRO A 282 -3.99 13.63 0.46
CA PRO A 282 -4.79 14.85 0.60
C PRO A 282 -4.96 15.29 2.06
N LEU A 283 -5.29 14.36 2.94
CA LEU A 283 -5.42 14.63 4.37
C LEU A 283 -4.05 14.92 5.01
N GLY A 284 -3.04 14.13 4.66
CA GLY A 284 -1.68 14.30 5.15
C GLY A 284 -1.08 15.65 4.75
N ASP A 285 -1.34 16.12 3.54
CA ASP A 285 -0.89 17.44 3.09
C ASP A 285 -1.57 18.59 3.86
N VAL A 286 -2.83 18.45 4.26
CA VAL A 286 -3.49 19.46 5.14
C VAL A 286 -2.74 19.54 6.47
N VAL A 287 -2.41 18.42 7.08
CA VAL A 287 -1.66 18.39 8.35
C VAL A 287 -0.24 18.92 8.14
N TYR A 288 0.42 18.49 7.07
CA TYR A 288 1.76 18.94 6.71
C TYR A 288 1.81 20.47 6.54
N ASP A 289 0.88 21.05 5.76
CA ASP A 289 0.81 22.49 5.51
C ASP A 289 0.49 23.28 6.78
N LEU A 290 -0.36 22.72 7.68
CA LEU A 290 -0.62 23.34 8.98
C LEU A 290 0.68 23.41 9.82
N VAL A 291 1.46 22.35 9.86
CA VAL A 291 2.76 22.30 10.55
C VAL A 291 3.74 23.25 9.85
N ALA A 292 3.83 23.20 8.51
CA ALA A 292 4.74 24.02 7.73
C ALA A 292 4.48 25.54 7.90
N ARG A 293 3.21 25.95 7.95
CA ARG A 293 2.83 27.36 8.19
C ARG A 293 3.14 27.83 9.61
N ASN A 294 3.12 26.92 10.59
CA ASN A 294 3.37 27.25 12.00
C ASN A 294 4.79 26.90 12.47
N ARG A 295 5.67 26.41 11.57
CA ARG A 295 7.01 25.94 11.92
C ARG A 295 7.88 26.98 12.65
N HIS A 296 7.67 28.27 12.38
CA HIS A 296 8.34 29.40 13.02
C HIS A 296 7.93 29.60 14.49
N ARG A 297 6.74 29.09 14.88
CA ARG A 297 6.21 29.15 16.25
C ARG A 297 6.64 27.98 17.11
N LEU A 298 7.13 26.90 16.46
CA LEU A 298 7.56 25.72 17.18
C LEU A 298 8.92 25.99 17.84
N PRO A 299 9.08 25.75 19.16
CA PRO A 299 10.33 25.95 19.87
C PRO A 299 11.33 24.84 19.54
N VAL A 300 11.76 24.74 18.28
CA VAL A 300 12.56 23.64 17.78
C VAL A 300 13.91 24.17 17.30
N GLY A 301 14.96 24.01 18.12
CA GLY A 301 16.34 24.31 17.78
C GLY A 301 16.73 25.80 17.93
N GLU A 302 18.03 26.08 17.80
CA GLU A 302 18.63 27.42 17.97
C GLU A 302 18.29 28.41 16.82
N LYS A 303 17.85 27.89 15.66
CA LYS A 303 17.48 28.71 14.49
C LYS A 303 15.97 28.80 14.37
N ARG A 304 15.43 30.02 14.47
CA ARG A 304 14.05 30.32 14.10
C ARG A 304 13.96 30.34 12.56
N CYS A 305 12.97 29.64 12.00
CA CYS A 305 12.68 29.76 10.56
C CYS A 305 12.33 31.23 10.26
N GLN A 306 13.17 31.92 9.50
CA GLN A 306 12.85 33.26 9.00
C GLN A 306 11.83 33.09 7.83
N MET A 307 10.72 33.75 7.95
CA MET A 307 9.81 33.98 6.82
C MET A 307 10.10 35.42 6.32
N ASP A 308 10.63 35.48 5.11
CA ASP A 308 10.56 36.71 4.30
C ASP A 308 9.23 36.75 3.55
#